data_77874f04001a64299bfa27b73fa57529
#
_entry.id   77874f04001a64299bfa27b73fa57529
#
_cell.length_a   1.000
_cell.length_b   1.000
_cell.length_c   1.000
_cell.angle_alpha   90.00
_cell.angle_beta   90.00
_cell.angle_gamma   90.00
#
_symmetry.space_group_name_H-M   'P 1'
#
loop_
_entity.id
_entity.type
_entity.pdbx_description
1 polymer ?
#
loop_
_entity_poly.entity_id
_entity_poly.type
_entity_poly.pdbx_seq_one_letter_code
_entity_poly.pdbx_strand_id
1 'polypeptide(L)'
;AEHINVREIVFTVFAAVLGALVVGQAVGVIMGTNVGTTVTPWLLSLGGLEGGGFPGRLLRPAGFVPLLSLWGIIAYLSRNGRRRDTGQALLGFATLMQGMELMSGSVAGLAQAEGFRRLFTAFTDPLLGLLAGALLTAVIQSSSASVGILQALAASGQVTVGAAVPIIMGQNIGTCITAMLSSVGASRNARRAALVHLLFNLCLLYTSPSPRDA
;
A
#
# COMPACT_ATOMS: atom_id res chain seq x y z
N ALA A 1 -1.28 21.87 -51.50
CA ALA A 1 -1.62 20.47 -51.19
C ALA A 1 -0.46 19.90 -50.41
N GLU A 2 -0.57 19.76 -49.07
CA GLU A 2 0.40 19.05 -48.24
C GLU A 2 0.38 17.59 -48.67
N HIS A 3 1.49 17.10 -49.16
CA HIS A 3 1.68 15.67 -49.43
C HIS A 3 1.69 14.92 -48.10
N ILE A 4 0.56 14.30 -47.79
CA ILE A 4 0.46 13.41 -46.63
C ILE A 4 1.45 12.27 -46.80
N ASN A 5 2.48 12.24 -46.00
CA ASN A 5 3.55 11.24 -46.08
C ASN A 5 3.05 9.93 -45.48
N VAL A 6 2.81 8.94 -46.29
CA VAL A 6 2.33 7.60 -45.89
C VAL A 6 3.20 7.00 -44.78
N ARG A 7 4.50 7.28 -44.78
CA ARG A 7 5.44 6.83 -43.74
C ARG A 7 5.12 7.43 -42.39
N GLU A 8 4.74 8.72 -42.32
CA GLU A 8 4.37 9.40 -41.07
C GLU A 8 3.04 8.86 -40.54
N ILE A 9 2.08 8.57 -41.43
CA ILE A 9 0.80 7.96 -41.01
C ILE A 9 1.06 6.58 -40.40
N VAL A 10 1.83 5.74 -41.07
CA VAL A 10 2.16 4.38 -40.59
C VAL A 10 2.86 4.46 -39.23
N PHE A 11 3.84 5.36 -39.09
CA PHE A 11 4.55 5.54 -37.83
C PHE A 11 3.64 6.03 -36.71
N THR A 12 2.74 6.98 -36.99
CA THR A 12 1.79 7.51 -36.01
C THR A 12 0.78 6.46 -35.57
N VAL A 13 0.24 5.67 -36.51
CA VAL A 13 -0.68 4.56 -36.20
C VAL A 13 0.02 3.50 -35.36
N PHE A 14 1.23 3.11 -35.76
CA PHE A 14 2.02 2.14 -34.99
C PHE A 14 2.33 2.63 -33.56
N ALA A 15 2.77 3.88 -33.41
CA ALA A 15 3.02 4.46 -32.10
C ALA A 15 1.75 4.57 -31.25
N ALA A 16 0.60 4.86 -31.85
CA ALA A 16 -0.69 4.91 -31.15
C ALA A 16 -1.14 3.52 -30.68
N VAL A 17 -1.00 2.49 -31.50
CA VAL A 17 -1.31 1.10 -31.13
C VAL A 17 -0.39 0.61 -30.02
N LEU A 18 0.93 0.83 -30.16
CA LEU A 18 1.90 0.48 -29.10
C LEU A 18 1.57 1.21 -27.78
N GLY A 19 1.24 2.49 -27.86
CA GLY A 19 0.85 3.28 -26.70
C GLY A 19 -0.41 2.75 -26.03
N ALA A 20 -1.41 2.32 -26.80
CA ALA A 20 -2.64 1.71 -26.27
C ALA A 20 -2.37 0.35 -25.60
N LEU A 21 -1.51 -0.49 -26.20
CA LEU A 21 -1.10 -1.78 -25.63
C LEU A 21 -0.35 -1.59 -24.30
N VAL A 22 0.58 -0.65 -24.24
CA VAL A 22 1.33 -0.34 -23.00
C VAL A 22 0.41 0.14 -21.90
N VAL A 23 -0.57 1.00 -22.20
CA VAL A 23 -1.56 1.46 -21.22
C VAL A 23 -2.45 0.30 -20.76
N GLY A 24 -2.88 -0.58 -21.67
CA GLY A 24 -3.68 -1.75 -21.31
C GLY A 24 -2.94 -2.70 -20.35
N GLN A 25 -1.65 -2.93 -20.58
CA GLN A 25 -0.80 -3.71 -19.66
C GLN A 25 -0.63 -3.01 -18.31
N ALA A 26 -0.44 -1.69 -18.29
CA ALA A 26 -0.31 -0.90 -17.07
C ALA A 26 -1.56 -0.99 -16.19
N VAL A 27 -2.76 -1.03 -16.76
CA VAL A 27 -4.02 -1.22 -16.01
C VAL A 27 -4.00 -2.51 -15.21
N GLY A 28 -3.65 -3.63 -15.84
CA GLY A 28 -3.56 -4.93 -15.17
C GLY A 28 -2.54 -4.94 -14.03
N VAL A 29 -1.37 -4.31 -14.23
CA VAL A 29 -0.34 -4.17 -13.20
C VAL A 29 -0.86 -3.30 -12.04
N ILE A 30 -1.50 -2.17 -12.31
CA ILE A 30 -2.07 -1.28 -11.29
C ILE A 30 -3.12 -2.02 -10.45
N MET A 31 -4.03 -2.76 -11.09
CA MET A 31 -5.03 -3.56 -10.36
C MET A 31 -4.36 -4.65 -9.52
N GLY A 32 -3.37 -5.34 -10.06
CA GLY A 32 -2.61 -6.37 -9.35
C GLY A 32 -1.83 -5.81 -8.16
N THR A 33 -1.22 -4.63 -8.28
CA THR A 33 -0.51 -4.00 -7.15
C THR A 33 -1.45 -3.59 -6.04
N ASN A 34 -2.65 -3.09 -6.34
CA ASN A 34 -3.66 -2.79 -5.31
C ASN A 34 -4.08 -4.07 -4.55
N VAL A 35 -4.27 -5.19 -5.25
CA VAL A 35 -4.53 -6.49 -4.59
C VAL A 35 -3.31 -6.93 -3.77
N GLY A 36 -2.10 -6.80 -4.33
CA GLY A 36 -0.86 -7.18 -3.64
C GLY A 36 -0.62 -6.41 -2.34
N THR A 37 -0.97 -5.13 -2.29
CA THR A 37 -0.83 -4.32 -1.06
C THR A 37 -1.71 -4.80 0.08
N THR A 38 -2.77 -5.58 -0.18
CA THR A 38 -3.62 -6.14 0.88
C THR A 38 -2.95 -7.28 1.65
N VAL A 39 -1.94 -7.92 1.06
CA VAL A 39 -1.20 -9.03 1.71
C VAL A 39 -0.45 -8.53 2.96
N THR A 40 0.11 -7.31 2.92
CA THR A 40 0.86 -6.76 4.05
C THR A 40 0.00 -6.55 5.30
N PRO A 41 -1.19 -5.90 5.25
CA PRO A 41 -2.12 -5.83 6.39
C PRO A 41 -2.54 -7.20 6.93
N TRP A 42 -2.71 -8.20 6.05
CA TRP A 42 -3.02 -9.57 6.48
C TRP A 42 -1.89 -10.16 7.31
N LEU A 43 -0.63 -10.01 6.86
CA LEU A 43 0.53 -10.47 7.63
C LEU A 43 0.67 -9.72 8.96
N LEU A 44 0.35 -8.42 9.00
CA LEU A 44 0.34 -7.64 10.23
C LEU A 44 -0.75 -8.08 11.21
N SER A 45 -1.93 -8.47 10.70
CA SER A 45 -3.03 -8.93 11.54
C SER A 45 -2.68 -10.21 12.31
N LEU A 46 -1.73 -11.01 11.82
CA LEU A 46 -1.20 -12.17 12.54
C LEU A 46 -0.51 -11.76 13.84
N GLY A 47 0.04 -10.54 13.94
CA GLY A 47 0.63 -10.00 15.16
C GLY A 47 -0.37 -9.79 16.29
N GLY A 48 -1.65 -9.54 15.96
CA GLY A 48 -2.75 -9.34 16.91
C GLY A 48 -3.42 -10.64 17.39
N LEU A 49 -2.98 -11.81 16.94
CA LEU A 49 -3.52 -13.07 17.43
C LEU A 49 -3.11 -13.30 18.90
N GLU A 50 -4.03 -13.00 19.80
CA GLU A 50 -3.95 -13.34 21.22
C GLU A 50 -4.37 -14.80 21.39
N GLY A 51 -3.47 -15.72 21.24
CA GLY A 51 -3.86 -17.11 21.36
C GLY A 51 -2.72 -18.07 21.53
N GLY A 52 -2.64 -18.58 22.70
CA GLY A 52 -2.28 -19.87 23.16
C GLY A 52 -1.22 -20.65 22.37
N GLY A 53 -0.16 -21.09 23.08
CA GLY A 53 0.73 -22.13 22.65
C GLY A 53 1.88 -21.71 21.73
N PHE A 54 2.84 -22.59 21.62
CA PHE A 54 4.05 -22.45 20.80
C PHE A 54 3.75 -22.14 19.30
N PRO A 55 2.75 -22.76 18.64
CA PRO A 55 2.45 -22.46 17.24
C PRO A 55 1.96 -21.02 17.02
N GLY A 56 1.16 -20.47 17.93
CA GLY A 56 0.66 -19.08 17.80
C GLY A 56 1.76 -18.03 17.94
N ARG A 57 2.76 -18.29 18.79
CA ARG A 57 3.92 -17.41 18.92
C ARG A 57 4.80 -17.43 17.68
N LEU A 58 4.90 -18.57 17.01
CA LEU A 58 5.71 -18.70 15.79
C LEU A 58 5.07 -17.99 14.60
N LEU A 59 3.74 -17.89 14.56
CA LEU A 59 3.01 -17.18 13.49
C LEU A 59 3.03 -15.66 13.65
N ARG A 60 3.38 -15.13 14.82
CA ARG A 60 3.56 -13.69 15.01
C ARG A 60 4.82 -13.19 14.29
N PRO A 61 4.81 -11.97 13.71
CA PRO A 61 6.00 -11.40 13.10
C PRO A 61 7.23 -11.44 14.01
N ALA A 62 7.09 -11.13 15.29
CA ALA A 62 8.14 -11.23 16.28
C ALA A 62 8.74 -12.64 16.42
N GLY A 63 8.00 -13.70 16.11
CA GLY A 63 8.45 -15.08 16.19
C GLY A 63 9.17 -15.56 14.93
N PHE A 64 8.62 -15.30 13.75
CA PHE A 64 9.18 -15.84 12.50
C PHE A 64 10.21 -14.93 11.83
N VAL A 65 10.14 -13.60 12.04
CA VAL A 65 11.07 -12.64 11.43
C VAL A 65 12.53 -12.91 11.76
N PRO A 66 12.92 -13.24 13.02
CA PRO A 66 14.30 -13.59 13.31
C PRO A 66 14.78 -14.85 12.56
N LEU A 67 13.92 -15.87 12.44
CA LEU A 67 14.23 -17.08 11.68
C LEU A 67 14.37 -16.77 10.18
N LEU A 68 13.49 -15.94 9.66
CA LEU A 68 13.55 -15.49 8.27
C LEU A 68 14.83 -14.70 7.99
N SER A 69 15.24 -13.84 8.93
CA SER A 69 16.49 -13.09 8.86
C SER A 69 17.71 -14.01 8.85
N LEU A 70 17.71 -15.02 9.72
CA LEU A 70 18.80 -16.00 9.77
C LEU A 70 18.93 -16.77 8.45
N TRP A 71 17.82 -17.27 7.92
CA TRP A 71 17.79 -17.92 6.61
C TRP A 71 18.20 -16.97 5.48
N GLY A 72 17.75 -15.72 5.54
CA GLY A 72 18.12 -14.67 4.60
C GLY A 72 19.63 -14.42 4.60
N ILE A 73 20.27 -14.33 5.75
CA ILE A 73 21.73 -14.17 5.88
C ILE A 73 22.47 -15.36 5.29
N ILE A 74 22.08 -16.60 5.64
CA ILE A 74 22.71 -17.82 5.12
C ILE A 74 22.60 -17.89 3.59
N ALA A 75 21.41 -17.56 3.04
CA ALA A 75 21.20 -17.53 1.61
C ALA A 75 21.99 -16.41 0.92
N TYR A 76 22.09 -15.24 1.55
CA TYR A 76 22.84 -14.08 1.04
C TYR A 76 24.35 -14.34 0.95
N LEU A 77 24.90 -15.06 1.90
CA LEU A 77 26.32 -15.45 1.93
C LEU A 77 26.65 -16.57 0.92
N SER A 78 25.65 -17.15 0.26
CA SER A 78 25.86 -18.19 -0.75
C SER A 78 26.57 -17.63 -1.99
N ARG A 79 27.45 -18.40 -2.58
CA ARG A 79 28.13 -18.10 -3.85
C ARG A 79 27.20 -18.22 -5.07
N ASN A 80 26.04 -18.84 -4.92
CA ASN A 80 25.06 -19.01 -5.99
C ASN A 80 24.21 -17.74 -6.11
N GLY A 81 24.22 -17.09 -7.28
CA GLY A 81 23.48 -15.84 -7.54
C GLY A 81 22.00 -15.92 -7.16
N ARG A 82 21.28 -16.96 -7.60
CA ARG A 82 19.84 -17.12 -7.28
C ARG A 82 19.58 -17.22 -5.77
N ARG A 83 20.43 -17.94 -5.02
CA ARG A 83 20.30 -18.03 -3.56
C ARG A 83 20.58 -16.69 -2.89
N ARG A 84 21.55 -15.95 -3.39
CA ARG A 84 21.88 -14.62 -2.91
C ARG A 84 20.72 -13.63 -3.12
N ASP A 85 20.08 -13.66 -4.30
CA ASP A 85 18.92 -12.82 -4.60
C ASP A 85 17.73 -13.17 -3.69
N THR A 86 17.49 -14.46 -3.49
CA THR A 86 16.48 -14.93 -2.51
C THR A 86 16.81 -14.46 -1.10
N GLY A 87 18.09 -14.52 -0.70
CA GLY A 87 18.56 -14.03 0.59
C GLY A 87 18.30 -12.53 0.78
N GLN A 88 18.56 -11.72 -0.25
CA GLN A 88 18.25 -10.28 -0.24
C GLN A 88 16.76 -10.02 -0.08
N ALA A 89 15.91 -10.74 -0.81
CA ALA A 89 14.46 -10.59 -0.70
C ALA A 89 13.95 -10.95 0.70
N LEU A 90 14.44 -12.04 1.29
CA LEU A 90 14.09 -12.46 2.64
C LEU A 90 14.55 -11.44 3.70
N LEU A 91 15.75 -10.91 3.58
CA LEU A 91 16.27 -9.88 4.49
C LEU A 91 15.48 -8.58 4.36
N GLY A 92 15.17 -8.15 3.13
CA GLY A 92 14.34 -6.98 2.88
C GLY A 92 12.96 -7.11 3.50
N PHE A 93 12.32 -8.28 3.35
CA PHE A 93 11.03 -8.58 3.96
C PHE A 93 11.10 -8.60 5.49
N ALA A 94 12.13 -9.24 6.06
CA ALA A 94 12.34 -9.28 7.50
C ALA A 94 12.56 -7.86 8.09
N THR A 95 13.35 -7.03 7.42
CA THR A 95 13.58 -5.64 7.81
C THR A 95 12.30 -4.81 7.74
N LEU A 96 11.48 -5.01 6.70
CA LEU A 96 10.18 -4.37 6.57
C LEU A 96 9.27 -4.73 7.76
N MET A 97 9.13 -6.02 8.07
CA MET A 97 8.30 -6.50 9.19
C MET A 97 8.77 -5.95 10.53
N GLN A 98 10.08 -5.96 10.77
CA GLN A 98 10.65 -5.40 11.99
C GLN A 98 10.40 -3.89 12.12
N GLY A 99 10.57 -3.15 11.01
CA GLY A 99 10.28 -1.71 10.97
C GLY A 99 8.81 -1.40 11.27
N MET A 100 7.89 -2.22 10.75
CA MET A 100 6.46 -2.07 11.02
C MET A 100 6.11 -2.37 12.48
N GLU A 101 6.74 -3.36 13.11
CA GLU A 101 6.56 -3.67 14.53
C GLU A 101 7.05 -2.52 15.41
N LEU A 102 8.24 -1.98 15.11
CA LEU A 102 8.77 -0.81 15.81
C LEU A 102 7.87 0.43 15.68
N MET A 103 7.33 0.66 14.47
CA MET A 103 6.36 1.74 14.23
C MET A 103 5.09 1.53 15.06
N SER A 104 4.52 0.33 15.03
CA SER A 104 3.31 0.00 15.79
C SER A 104 3.52 0.22 17.30
N GLY A 105 4.67 -0.19 17.82
CA GLY A 105 5.05 0.05 19.21
C GLY A 105 5.17 1.54 19.56
N SER A 106 5.73 2.34 18.65
CA SER A 106 5.89 3.79 18.84
C SER A 106 4.53 4.52 18.83
N VAL A 107 3.63 4.12 17.93
CA VAL A 107 2.28 4.71 17.83
C VAL A 107 1.39 4.30 19.00
N ALA A 108 1.55 3.11 19.56
CA ALA A 108 0.79 2.67 20.74
C ALA A 108 1.02 3.59 21.94
N GLY A 109 2.23 4.13 22.12
CA GLY A 109 2.51 5.17 23.10
C GLY A 109 1.82 6.51 22.81
N LEU A 110 1.79 6.91 21.56
CA LEU A 110 1.16 8.16 21.11
C LEU A 110 -0.38 8.10 21.23
N ALA A 111 -0.95 6.93 21.04
CA ALA A 111 -2.40 6.69 21.15
C ALA A 111 -2.96 6.99 22.55
N GLN A 112 -2.11 7.02 23.59
CA GLN A 112 -2.50 7.40 24.95
C GLN A 112 -2.51 8.91 25.17
N ALA A 113 -1.93 9.71 24.28
CA ALA A 113 -1.93 11.15 24.38
C ALA A 113 -3.34 11.72 24.10
N GLU A 114 -3.89 12.51 25.04
CA GLU A 114 -5.26 13.01 24.95
C GLU A 114 -5.51 13.88 23.70
N GLY A 115 -4.52 14.68 23.28
CA GLY A 115 -4.62 15.46 22.04
C GLY A 115 -4.75 14.59 20.79
N PHE A 116 -4.06 13.45 20.77
CA PHE A 116 -4.12 12.49 19.68
C PHE A 116 -5.47 11.76 19.65
N ARG A 117 -6.01 11.39 20.82
CA ARG A 117 -7.36 10.80 20.94
C ARG A 117 -8.44 11.74 20.45
N ARG A 118 -8.39 13.03 20.82
CA ARG A 118 -9.35 14.04 20.33
C ARG A 118 -9.29 14.22 18.82
N LEU A 119 -8.12 14.14 18.22
CA LEU A 119 -7.98 14.18 16.77
C LEU A 119 -8.71 13.01 16.11
N PHE A 120 -8.63 11.80 16.67
CA PHE A 120 -9.31 10.62 16.11
C PHE A 120 -10.81 10.56 16.41
N THR A 121 -11.29 11.11 17.53
CA THR A 121 -12.74 11.25 17.75
C THR A 121 -13.38 12.26 16.80
N ALA A 122 -12.62 13.21 16.27
CA ALA A 122 -13.11 14.10 15.21
C ALA A 122 -13.34 13.36 13.87
N PHE A 123 -12.72 12.19 13.65
CA PHE A 123 -12.87 11.38 12.44
C PHE A 123 -14.07 10.42 12.46
N THR A 124 -15.05 10.65 13.34
CA THR A 124 -16.36 9.94 13.27
C THR A 124 -17.14 10.33 12.00
N ASP A 125 -16.85 11.48 11.41
CA ASP A 125 -17.36 11.85 10.10
C ASP A 125 -16.60 11.07 9.00
N PRO A 126 -17.30 10.29 8.15
CA PRO A 126 -16.66 9.50 7.10
C PRO A 126 -15.82 10.32 6.12
N LEU A 127 -16.23 11.56 5.82
CA LEU A 127 -15.50 12.43 4.92
C LEU A 127 -14.18 12.90 5.54
N LEU A 128 -14.20 13.26 6.81
CA LEU A 128 -12.99 13.64 7.55
C LEU A 128 -12.04 12.44 7.70
N GLY A 129 -12.57 11.25 7.95
CA GLY A 129 -11.78 10.01 7.99
C GLY A 129 -11.09 9.72 6.66
N LEU A 130 -11.81 9.86 5.55
CA LEU A 130 -11.27 9.69 4.20
C LEU A 130 -10.16 10.72 3.90
N LEU A 131 -10.38 11.98 4.18
CA LEU A 131 -9.39 13.04 3.98
C LEU A 131 -8.13 12.81 4.85
N ALA A 132 -8.32 12.40 6.09
CA ALA A 132 -7.21 12.09 7.00
C ALA A 132 -6.37 10.92 6.50
N GLY A 133 -7.01 9.83 6.07
CA GLY A 133 -6.32 8.67 5.47
C GLY A 133 -5.57 9.04 4.21
N ALA A 134 -6.17 9.83 3.32
CA ALA A 134 -5.54 10.30 2.11
C ALA A 134 -4.33 11.19 2.39
N LEU A 135 -4.46 12.16 3.30
CA LEU A 135 -3.38 13.07 3.68
C LEU A 135 -2.24 12.31 4.37
N LEU A 136 -2.56 11.43 5.31
CA LEU A 136 -1.56 10.62 6.02
C LEU A 136 -0.72 9.82 5.04
N THR A 137 -1.36 9.10 4.11
CA THR A 137 -0.65 8.28 3.12
C THR A 137 0.10 9.13 2.11
N ALA A 138 -0.44 10.27 1.70
CA ALA A 138 0.24 11.21 0.81
C ALA A 138 1.54 11.76 1.42
N VAL A 139 1.55 12.03 2.72
CA VAL A 139 2.73 12.53 3.45
C VAL A 139 3.74 11.40 3.68
N ILE A 140 3.29 10.26 4.20
CA ILE A 140 4.16 9.11 4.49
C ILE A 140 4.64 8.43 3.22
N GLN A 141 3.86 8.50 2.13
CA GLN A 141 4.09 7.84 0.84
C GLN A 141 4.26 6.31 0.93
N SER A 142 3.70 5.72 1.99
CA SER A 142 3.69 4.29 2.23
C SER A 142 2.33 3.86 2.77
N SER A 143 1.54 3.18 1.95
CA SER A 143 0.24 2.63 2.36
C SER A 143 0.38 1.58 3.46
N SER A 144 1.41 0.74 3.37
CA SER A 144 1.67 -0.28 4.39
C SER A 144 1.97 0.33 5.76
N ALA A 145 2.79 1.39 5.80
CA ALA A 145 3.06 2.13 7.04
C ALA A 145 1.80 2.79 7.58
N SER A 146 1.02 3.42 6.71
CA SER A 146 -0.24 4.08 7.07
C SER A 146 -1.27 3.10 7.63
N VAL A 147 -1.40 1.90 7.02
CA VAL A 147 -2.26 0.83 7.55
C VAL A 147 -1.73 0.29 8.87
N GLY A 148 -0.41 0.13 9.04
CA GLY A 148 0.21 -0.28 10.29
C GLY A 148 -0.12 0.67 11.45
N ILE A 149 -0.06 1.98 11.21
CA ILE A 149 -0.49 3.00 12.17
C ILE A 149 -1.97 2.83 12.53
N LEU A 150 -2.83 2.68 11.52
CA LEU A 150 -4.26 2.49 11.74
C LEU A 150 -4.57 1.21 12.54
N GLN A 151 -3.87 0.11 12.24
CA GLN A 151 -4.00 -1.13 13.00
C GLN A 151 -3.57 -0.98 14.46
N ALA A 152 -2.47 -0.29 14.72
CA ALA A 152 -2.02 0.00 16.08
C ALA A 152 -3.06 0.83 16.87
N LEU A 153 -3.69 1.82 16.21
CA LEU A 153 -4.76 2.62 16.78
C LEU A 153 -6.04 1.82 17.04
N ALA A 154 -6.38 0.93 16.12
CA ALA A 154 -7.54 0.03 16.29
C ALA A 154 -7.28 -0.97 17.42
N ALA A 155 -6.08 -1.56 17.51
CA ALA A 155 -5.69 -2.46 18.59
C ALA A 155 -5.70 -1.78 19.97
N SER A 156 -5.39 -0.48 20.04
CA SER A 156 -5.48 0.31 21.26
C SER A 156 -6.90 0.79 21.59
N GLY A 157 -7.91 0.41 20.78
CA GLY A 157 -9.31 0.79 20.97
C GLY A 157 -9.63 2.25 20.64
N GLN A 158 -8.70 2.97 19.99
CA GLN A 158 -8.89 4.38 19.64
C GLN A 158 -9.73 4.58 18.37
N VAL A 159 -9.74 3.60 17.47
CA VAL A 159 -10.46 3.64 16.20
C VAL A 159 -11.40 2.45 16.13
N THR A 160 -12.68 2.73 15.91
CA THR A 160 -13.70 1.70 15.66
C THR A 160 -13.60 1.19 14.23
N VAL A 161 -14.14 -0.01 13.96
CA VAL A 161 -14.18 -0.58 12.60
C VAL A 161 -14.91 0.37 11.64
N GLY A 162 -16.02 0.98 12.06
CA GLY A 162 -16.77 1.93 11.25
C GLY A 162 -15.97 3.17 10.85
N ALA A 163 -15.11 3.69 11.75
CA ALA A 163 -14.21 4.81 11.46
C ALA A 163 -12.98 4.38 10.64
N ALA A 164 -12.53 3.13 10.78
CA ALA A 164 -11.38 2.61 10.05
C ALA A 164 -11.64 2.50 8.53
N VAL A 165 -12.86 2.11 8.13
CA VAL A 165 -13.20 1.91 6.71
C VAL A 165 -12.99 3.18 5.88
N PRO A 166 -13.55 4.36 6.19
CA PRO A 166 -13.29 5.58 5.45
C PRO A 166 -11.81 5.98 5.44
N ILE A 167 -11.09 5.76 6.54
CA ILE A 167 -9.66 6.05 6.62
C ILE A 167 -8.88 5.16 5.63
N ILE A 168 -9.17 3.86 5.56
CA ILE A 168 -8.54 2.93 4.61
C ILE A 168 -8.83 3.34 3.16
N MET A 169 -10.07 3.73 2.87
CA MET A 169 -10.43 4.25 1.54
C MET A 169 -9.63 5.49 1.18
N GLY A 170 -9.46 6.40 2.13
CA GLY A 170 -8.61 7.56 1.99
C GLY A 170 -7.15 7.19 1.74
N GLN A 171 -6.62 6.21 2.47
CA GLN A 171 -5.25 5.72 2.28
C GLN A 171 -5.02 5.20 0.85
N ASN A 172 -5.99 4.50 0.26
CA ASN A 172 -5.93 4.05 -1.13
C ASN A 172 -5.85 5.22 -2.11
N ILE A 173 -6.62 6.28 -1.90
CA ILE A 173 -6.53 7.50 -2.71
C ILE A 173 -5.18 8.19 -2.50
N GLY A 174 -4.69 8.25 -1.26
CA GLY A 174 -3.41 8.85 -0.91
C GLY A 174 -2.22 8.22 -1.65
N THR A 175 -2.25 6.91 -1.92
CA THR A 175 -1.22 6.23 -2.72
C THR A 175 -1.13 6.73 -4.15
N CYS A 176 -2.23 7.23 -4.72
CA CYS A 176 -2.25 7.74 -6.08
C CYS A 176 -1.47 9.05 -6.22
N ILE A 177 -1.29 9.81 -5.13
CA ILE A 177 -0.60 11.10 -5.15
C ILE A 177 0.85 10.94 -5.59
N THR A 178 1.53 9.86 -5.15
CA THR A 178 2.90 9.55 -5.59
C THR A 178 2.97 9.35 -7.11
N ALA A 179 2.04 8.58 -7.68
CA ALA A 179 1.96 8.34 -9.11
C ALA A 179 1.63 9.64 -9.87
N MET A 180 0.73 10.46 -9.33
CA MET A 180 0.36 11.75 -9.93
C MET A 180 1.55 12.72 -9.93
N LEU A 181 2.26 12.85 -8.82
CA LEU A 181 3.47 13.69 -8.72
C LEU A 181 4.56 13.22 -9.69
N SER A 182 4.81 11.91 -9.74
CA SER A 182 5.80 11.33 -10.67
C SER A 182 5.42 11.51 -12.14
N SER A 183 4.14 11.72 -12.44
CA SER A 183 3.66 11.95 -13.80
C SER A 183 3.85 13.38 -14.30
N VAL A 184 4.17 14.32 -13.40
CA VAL A 184 4.45 15.72 -13.75
C VAL A 184 5.73 15.79 -14.58
N GLY A 185 5.63 16.33 -15.79
CA GLY A 185 6.76 16.36 -16.73
C GLY A 185 7.05 15.04 -17.46
N ALA A 186 6.35 13.95 -17.13
CA ALA A 186 6.53 12.65 -17.76
C ALA A 186 5.76 12.52 -19.10
N SER A 187 5.96 11.39 -19.78
CA SER A 187 5.31 11.08 -21.06
C SER A 187 3.78 11.04 -20.95
N ARG A 188 3.08 11.19 -22.09
CA ARG A 188 1.61 11.07 -22.14
C ARG A 188 1.10 9.75 -21.57
N ASN A 189 1.81 8.65 -21.83
CA ASN A 189 1.42 7.32 -21.32
C ASN A 189 1.60 7.22 -19.79
N ALA A 190 2.64 7.80 -19.22
CA ALA A 190 2.82 7.86 -17.78
C ALA A 190 1.70 8.65 -17.08
N ARG A 191 1.29 9.80 -17.65
CA ARG A 191 0.15 10.57 -17.15
C ARG A 191 -1.17 9.81 -17.24
N ARG A 192 -1.40 9.08 -18.34
CA ARG A 192 -2.58 8.22 -18.48
C ARG A 192 -2.58 7.09 -17.45
N ALA A 193 -1.44 6.44 -17.22
CA ALA A 193 -1.32 5.39 -16.19
C ALA A 193 -1.61 5.95 -14.78
N ALA A 194 -1.05 7.11 -14.43
CA ALA A 194 -1.33 7.76 -13.15
C ALA A 194 -2.81 8.12 -12.98
N LEU A 195 -3.45 8.63 -14.05
CA LEU A 195 -4.88 8.93 -14.04
C LEU A 195 -5.73 7.66 -13.89
N VAL A 196 -5.38 6.57 -14.59
CA VAL A 196 -6.04 5.27 -14.44
C VAL A 196 -5.94 4.78 -13.00
N HIS A 197 -4.77 4.91 -12.37
CA HIS A 197 -4.58 4.54 -10.97
C HIS A 197 -5.52 5.33 -10.03
N LEU A 198 -5.60 6.65 -10.21
CA LEU A 198 -6.50 7.50 -9.44
C LEU A 198 -7.97 7.11 -9.67
N LEU A 199 -8.39 6.98 -10.93
CA LEU A 199 -9.77 6.62 -11.27
C LEU A 199 -10.16 5.25 -10.73
N PHE A 200 -9.26 4.27 -10.77
CA PHE A 200 -9.49 2.95 -10.20
C PHE A 200 -9.75 3.03 -8.69
N ASN A 201 -8.92 3.78 -7.94
CA ASN A 201 -9.13 3.92 -6.50
C ASN A 201 -10.39 4.75 -6.16
N LEU A 202 -10.76 5.73 -6.99
CA LEU A 202 -12.04 6.44 -6.86
C LEU A 202 -13.24 5.52 -7.16
N CYS A 203 -13.14 4.64 -8.16
CA CYS A 203 -14.17 3.63 -8.42
C CYS A 203 -14.32 2.67 -7.23
N LEU A 204 -13.22 2.24 -6.62
CA LEU A 204 -13.25 1.41 -5.42
C LEU A 204 -13.95 2.12 -4.26
N LEU A 205 -13.72 3.42 -4.07
CA LEU A 205 -14.41 4.21 -3.06
C LEU A 205 -15.92 4.18 -3.28
N TYR A 206 -16.36 4.35 -4.52
CA TYR A 206 -17.79 4.38 -4.86
C TYR A 206 -18.47 3.00 -4.77
N THR A 207 -17.73 1.94 -5.09
CA THR A 207 -18.26 0.56 -5.11
C THR A 207 -18.10 -0.19 -3.80
N SER A 208 -17.36 0.37 -2.85
CA SER A 208 -17.19 -0.26 -1.53
C SER A 208 -18.47 -0.18 -0.72
N PRO A 209 -18.83 -1.26 0.04
CA PRO A 209 -20.00 -1.24 0.90
C PRO A 209 -19.89 -0.10 1.92
N SER A 210 -21.00 0.61 2.09
CA SER A 210 -21.08 1.65 3.12
C SER A 210 -20.98 1.03 4.52
N PRO A 211 -20.38 1.71 5.51
CA PRO A 211 -20.45 1.28 6.90
C PRO A 211 -21.89 1.10 7.43
N ARG A 212 -22.91 1.61 6.69
CA ARG A 212 -24.32 1.44 7.00
C ARG A 212 -24.88 0.13 6.46
N ASP A 213 -24.16 -0.55 5.56
CA ASP A 213 -24.58 -1.79 4.91
C ASP A 213 -24.00 -3.03 5.64
N ALA A 214 -23.18 -2.83 6.65
CA ALA A 214 -22.56 -3.82 7.52
C ALA A 214 -23.20 -3.83 8.91
#